data_1199013b7fa51bce93db112ee5eb5d85
#
_entry.id   1199013b7fa51bce93db112ee5eb5d85
#
_cell.length_a   1.000
_cell.length_b   1.000
_cell.length_c   1.000
_cell.angle_alpha   90.00
_cell.angle_beta   90.00
_cell.angle_gamma   90.00
#
_symmetry.space_group_name_H-M   'P 1'
#
loop_
_entity.id
_entity.type
_entity.pdbx_description
1 polymer ?
#
loop_
_entity_poly.entity_id
_entity_poly.type
_entity_poly.pdbx_seq_one_letter_code
_entity_poly.pdbx_strand_id
1 'polypeptide(L)'
;MSSIKPHKIFEVYTDGRRLYTKSILPGKQHFEERTFKEKDGEYREFDPTRSKLAAMIMKGCTNAGIRKGDVILYLGVSHGYTSSFVSDMIGEKGLIFGIDPAPRVIRDLVFLSEQRKNIVPLLADANHPEEYLERVSGADIVYQDIAQ
;
A
#
# COMPACT_ATOMS: atom_id res chain seq x y z
N MET A 1 21.96 -6.82 -14.84
CA MET A 1 21.52 -5.49 -14.39
C MET A 1 20.02 -5.35 -14.52
N SER A 2 19.37 -5.04 -13.44
CA SER A 2 17.95 -4.78 -13.50
C SER A 2 17.75 -3.43 -14.17
N SER A 3 16.86 -3.39 -15.13
CA SER A 3 16.40 -2.14 -15.71
C SER A 3 14.98 -1.89 -15.19
N ILE A 4 14.91 -1.38 -13.97
CA ILE A 4 13.61 -1.02 -13.39
C ILE A 4 13.16 0.28 -14.02
N LYS A 5 11.95 0.27 -14.58
CA LYS A 5 11.37 1.41 -15.28
C LYS A 5 9.88 1.55 -14.95
N PRO A 6 9.28 2.70 -15.21
CA PRO A 6 7.86 2.87 -14.92
C PRO A 6 6.98 1.84 -15.66
N HIS A 7 6.00 1.34 -14.94
CA HIS A 7 4.95 0.49 -15.47
C HIS A 7 3.84 1.36 -16.08
N LYS A 8 2.92 0.76 -16.82
CA LYS A 8 1.73 1.46 -17.32
C LYS A 8 0.86 2.01 -16.20
N ILE A 9 0.83 1.28 -15.07
CA ILE A 9 0.09 1.74 -13.89
C ILE A 9 0.96 2.79 -13.19
N PHE A 10 0.37 3.94 -12.87
CA PHE A 10 1.10 5.02 -12.20
C PHE A 10 1.64 4.58 -10.84
N GLU A 11 2.81 5.08 -10.51
CA GLU A 11 3.50 4.82 -9.25
C GLU A 11 3.95 3.38 -9.06
N VAL A 12 3.85 2.55 -10.09
CA VAL A 12 4.33 1.17 -10.12
C VAL A 12 5.46 1.07 -11.15
N TYR A 13 6.44 0.24 -10.84
CA TYR A 13 7.63 0.04 -11.67
C TYR A 13 7.79 -1.44 -11.99
N THR A 14 8.56 -1.73 -13.03
CA THR A 14 8.78 -3.11 -13.46
C THR A 14 10.13 -3.27 -14.12
N ASP A 15 10.67 -4.48 -14.06
CA ASP A 15 11.84 -4.89 -14.84
C ASP A 15 11.44 -5.79 -16.02
N GLY A 16 10.14 -5.89 -16.32
CA GLY A 16 9.59 -6.74 -17.35
C GLY A 16 9.06 -8.07 -16.79
N ARG A 17 9.46 -8.46 -15.58
CA ARG A 17 9.04 -9.72 -14.95
C ARG A 17 8.39 -9.50 -13.59
N ARG A 18 8.90 -8.54 -12.83
CA ARG A 18 8.47 -8.28 -11.46
C ARG A 18 7.93 -6.87 -11.34
N LEU A 19 7.15 -6.65 -10.30
CA LEU A 19 6.63 -5.34 -9.94
C LEU A 19 7.40 -4.76 -8.77
N TYR A 20 7.50 -3.43 -8.76
CA TYR A 20 8.18 -2.70 -7.70
C TYR A 20 7.43 -1.42 -7.36
N THR A 21 7.62 -0.94 -6.14
CA THR A 21 7.31 0.44 -5.78
C THR A 21 8.60 1.14 -5.39
N LYS A 22 8.65 2.45 -5.58
CA LYS A 22 9.79 3.24 -5.15
C LYS A 22 9.59 3.61 -3.69
N SER A 23 10.48 3.16 -2.83
CA SER A 23 10.32 3.35 -1.38
C SER A 23 10.36 4.81 -0.98
N ILE A 24 9.40 5.22 -0.16
CA ILE A 24 9.45 6.53 0.50
C ILE A 24 10.34 6.48 1.74
N LEU A 25 10.81 5.29 2.11
CA LEU A 25 11.60 5.07 3.33
C LEU A 25 12.79 4.18 3.02
N PRO A 26 13.77 4.67 2.22
CA PRO A 26 14.92 3.87 1.84
C PRO A 26 15.67 3.32 3.06
N GLY A 27 16.14 2.08 2.94
CA GLY A 27 16.86 1.41 4.01
C GLY A 27 15.98 0.64 4.97
N LYS A 28 14.67 0.67 4.78
CA LYS A 28 13.71 -0.06 5.64
C LYS A 28 13.05 -1.19 4.87
N GLN A 29 13.11 -2.38 5.44
CA GLN A 29 12.46 -3.58 4.91
C GLN A 29 11.50 -4.08 5.98
N HIS A 30 10.22 -4.19 5.63
CA HIS A 30 9.17 -4.52 6.60
C HIS A 30 8.68 -5.96 6.54
N PHE A 31 8.79 -6.60 5.38
CA PHE A 31 8.17 -7.89 5.13
C PHE A 31 9.13 -8.88 4.46
N GLU A 32 10.43 -8.69 4.67
CA GLU A 32 11.48 -9.51 4.03
C GLU A 32 11.43 -9.43 2.50
N GLU A 33 10.82 -8.38 1.99
CA GLU A 33 10.77 -8.14 0.54
C GLU A 33 12.16 -7.78 0.02
N ARG A 34 12.40 -8.11 -1.25
CA ARG A 34 13.66 -7.72 -1.90
C ARG A 34 13.66 -6.23 -2.14
N THR A 35 14.82 -5.62 -1.94
CA THR A 35 15.03 -4.20 -2.21
C THR A 35 16.20 -4.02 -3.16
N PHE A 36 16.13 -3.02 -4.03
CA PHE A 36 17.15 -2.74 -5.03
C PHE A 36 17.46 -1.26 -5.02
N LYS A 37 18.74 -0.93 -4.84
CA LYS A 37 19.20 0.45 -4.87
C LYS A 37 19.55 0.85 -6.29
N GLU A 38 18.93 1.90 -6.76
CA GLU A 38 19.20 2.50 -8.05
C GLU A 38 19.65 3.95 -7.84
N LYS A 39 20.09 4.62 -8.92
CA LYS A 39 20.56 6.01 -8.81
C LYS A 39 19.48 6.96 -8.30
N ASP A 40 18.23 6.70 -8.65
CA ASP A 40 17.12 7.59 -8.35
C ASP A 40 16.32 7.14 -7.11
N GLY A 41 16.75 6.10 -6.41
CA GLY A 41 16.09 5.67 -5.19
C GLY A 41 16.18 4.17 -4.95
N GLU A 42 15.43 3.71 -3.97
CA GLU A 42 15.36 2.30 -3.62
C GLU A 42 13.99 1.77 -4.02
N TYR A 43 14.01 0.60 -4.66
CA TYR A 43 12.80 -0.07 -5.13
C TYR A 43 12.54 -1.31 -4.32
N ARG A 44 11.27 -1.52 -3.96
CA ARG A 44 10.81 -2.69 -3.19
C ARG A 44 10.02 -3.60 -4.09
N GLU A 45 10.35 -4.89 -4.10
CA GLU A 45 9.63 -5.86 -4.91
C GLU A 45 8.22 -6.10 -4.35
N PHE A 46 7.21 -5.92 -5.20
CA PHE A 46 5.80 -6.06 -4.85
C PHE A 46 5.30 -7.41 -5.37
N ASP A 47 5.25 -8.39 -4.48
CA ASP A 47 5.04 -9.79 -4.84
C ASP A 47 3.56 -10.11 -5.06
N PRO A 48 3.16 -10.54 -6.26
CA PRO A 48 1.77 -10.87 -6.55
C PRO A 48 1.26 -12.11 -5.81
N THR A 49 2.14 -12.94 -5.26
CA THR A 49 1.71 -14.08 -4.44
C THR A 49 1.29 -13.65 -3.04
N ARG A 50 1.64 -12.43 -2.64
CA ARG A 50 1.35 -11.91 -1.31
C ARG A 50 0.34 -10.76 -1.33
N SER A 51 -0.05 -10.28 -2.50
CA SER A 51 -0.95 -9.14 -2.62
C SER A 51 -1.89 -9.32 -3.81
N LYS A 52 -3.18 -9.23 -3.55
CA LYS A 52 -4.19 -9.25 -4.62
C LYS A 52 -4.02 -8.08 -5.57
N LEU A 53 -3.65 -6.91 -5.05
CA LEU A 53 -3.41 -5.73 -5.88
C LEU A 53 -2.27 -5.98 -6.85
N ALA A 54 -1.14 -6.49 -6.37
CA ALA A 54 -0.01 -6.82 -7.23
C ALA A 54 -0.40 -7.88 -8.27
N ALA A 55 -1.18 -8.89 -7.85
CA ALA A 55 -1.65 -9.93 -8.78
C ALA A 55 -2.55 -9.35 -9.87
N MET A 56 -3.43 -8.42 -9.51
CA MET A 56 -4.30 -7.75 -10.48
C MET A 56 -3.49 -6.95 -11.50
N ILE A 57 -2.49 -6.22 -11.03
CA ILE A 57 -1.61 -5.42 -11.91
C ILE A 57 -0.85 -6.34 -12.85
N MET A 58 -0.32 -7.45 -12.34
CA MET A 58 0.40 -8.44 -13.16
C MET A 58 -0.48 -9.05 -14.24
N LYS A 59 -1.76 -9.23 -13.97
CA LYS A 59 -2.71 -9.80 -14.92
C LYS A 59 -3.23 -8.79 -15.93
N GLY A 60 -2.72 -7.56 -15.89
CA GLY A 60 -3.08 -6.56 -16.89
C GLY A 60 -4.20 -5.61 -16.50
N CYS A 61 -4.51 -5.52 -15.20
CA CYS A 61 -5.44 -4.47 -14.75
C CYS A 61 -4.86 -3.11 -15.14
N THR A 62 -5.61 -2.35 -15.92
CA THR A 62 -5.11 -1.10 -16.48
C THR A 62 -5.43 0.11 -15.64
N ASN A 63 -6.22 -0.05 -14.57
CA ASN A 63 -6.67 1.08 -13.77
C ASN A 63 -6.70 0.74 -12.29
N ALA A 64 -5.55 0.88 -11.64
CA ALA A 64 -5.50 0.80 -10.18
C ALA A 64 -5.99 2.10 -9.52
N GLY A 65 -6.01 3.20 -10.28
CA GLY A 65 -6.55 4.48 -9.83
C GLY A 65 -5.73 5.21 -8.78
N ILE A 66 -4.62 4.65 -8.32
CA ILE A 66 -3.83 5.23 -7.23
C ILE A 66 -2.84 6.24 -7.78
N ARG A 67 -2.78 7.42 -7.17
CA ARG A 67 -1.88 8.51 -7.56
C ARG A 67 -1.18 9.08 -6.35
N LYS A 68 -0.04 9.73 -6.58
CA LYS A 68 0.64 10.47 -5.52
C LYS A 68 -0.28 11.52 -4.91
N GLY A 69 -0.29 11.61 -3.59
CA GLY A 69 -1.10 12.55 -2.86
C GLY A 69 -2.50 12.07 -2.53
N ASP A 70 -2.88 10.89 -3.01
CA ASP A 70 -4.23 10.37 -2.75
C ASP A 70 -4.47 10.07 -1.28
N VAL A 71 -5.70 10.25 -0.87
CA VAL A 71 -6.21 9.79 0.43
C VAL A 71 -7.03 8.53 0.17
N ILE A 72 -6.63 7.44 0.81
CA ILE A 72 -7.23 6.12 0.59
C ILE A 72 -7.90 5.62 1.86
N LEU A 73 -9.15 5.21 1.71
CA LEU A 73 -9.84 4.46 2.75
C LEU A 73 -9.68 2.98 2.41
N TYR A 74 -8.90 2.27 3.22
CA TYR A 74 -8.56 0.87 2.99
C TYR A 74 -9.35 -0.01 3.95
N LEU A 75 -10.36 -0.68 3.45
CA LEU A 75 -11.22 -1.56 4.24
C LEU A 75 -10.68 -2.98 4.22
N GLY A 76 -10.43 -3.55 5.40
CA GLY A 76 -9.79 -4.85 5.51
C GLY A 76 -8.30 -4.76 5.25
N VAL A 77 -7.64 -3.83 5.91
CA VAL A 77 -6.23 -3.50 5.64
C VAL A 77 -5.26 -4.62 5.99
N SER A 78 -5.65 -5.54 6.87
CA SER A 78 -4.83 -6.66 7.29
C SER A 78 -3.51 -6.20 7.94
N HIS A 79 -2.46 -7.05 7.88
CA HIS A 79 -1.20 -6.79 8.59
C HIS A 79 -0.30 -5.74 7.95
N GLY A 80 -0.66 -5.24 6.78
CA GLY A 80 0.02 -4.10 6.21
C GLY A 80 0.92 -4.38 5.00
N TYR A 81 0.99 -5.62 4.51
CA TYR A 81 1.84 -5.90 3.36
C TYR A 81 1.47 -5.02 2.16
N THR A 82 0.24 -5.15 1.66
CA THR A 82 -0.22 -4.36 0.51
C THR A 82 -0.20 -2.87 0.82
N SER A 83 -0.67 -2.47 2.02
CA SER A 83 -0.73 -1.05 2.37
C SER A 83 0.65 -0.41 2.45
N SER A 84 1.71 -1.17 2.79
CA SER A 84 3.06 -0.62 2.78
C SER A 84 3.52 -0.23 1.38
N PHE A 85 3.10 -0.97 0.36
CA PHE A 85 3.40 -0.64 -1.04
C PHE A 85 2.52 0.50 -1.54
N VAL A 86 1.24 0.49 -1.18
CA VAL A 86 0.35 1.61 -1.49
C VAL A 86 0.87 2.89 -0.84
N SER A 87 1.43 2.80 0.36
CA SER A 87 2.10 3.91 1.04
C SER A 87 3.20 4.52 0.17
N ASP A 88 4.01 3.68 -0.50
CA ASP A 88 5.00 4.17 -1.46
C ASP A 88 4.33 4.87 -2.64
N MET A 89 3.25 4.28 -3.16
CA MET A 89 2.56 4.79 -4.36
C MET A 89 1.97 6.17 -4.14
N ILE A 90 1.35 6.41 -2.98
CA ILE A 90 0.73 7.71 -2.69
C ILE A 90 1.74 8.75 -2.20
N GLY A 91 2.91 8.32 -1.76
CA GLY A 91 3.96 9.23 -1.31
C GLY A 91 3.69 9.85 0.06
N GLU A 92 4.64 10.66 0.50
CA GLU A 92 4.59 11.25 1.85
C GLU A 92 3.41 12.20 2.07
N LYS A 93 2.89 12.78 0.98
CA LYS A 93 1.77 13.73 1.08
C LYS A 93 0.41 13.05 1.00
N GLY A 94 0.37 11.77 0.66
CA GLY A 94 -0.86 10.98 0.67
C GLY A 94 -1.17 10.45 2.07
N LEU A 95 -2.28 9.75 2.19
CA LEU A 95 -2.70 9.20 3.48
C LEU A 95 -3.54 7.95 3.27
N ILE A 96 -3.28 6.91 4.07
CA ILE A 96 -4.08 5.70 4.10
C ILE A 96 -4.77 5.61 5.45
N PHE A 97 -6.10 5.54 5.45
CA PHE A 97 -6.86 5.14 6.63
C PHE A 97 -7.12 3.65 6.52
N GLY A 98 -6.43 2.86 7.34
CA GLY A 98 -6.52 1.40 7.30
C GLY A 98 -7.47 0.88 8.37
N ILE A 99 -8.55 0.25 7.95
CA ILE A 99 -9.62 -0.23 8.83
C ILE A 99 -9.55 -1.75 8.91
N ASP A 100 -9.55 -2.26 10.13
CA ASP A 100 -9.66 -3.71 10.35
C ASP A 100 -10.27 -3.94 11.73
N PRO A 101 -11.16 -4.95 11.89
CA PRO A 101 -11.79 -5.22 13.18
C PRO A 101 -10.94 -6.03 14.14
N ALA A 102 -9.84 -6.61 13.67
CA ALA A 102 -9.01 -7.51 14.48
C ALA A 102 -7.92 -6.73 15.24
N PRO A 103 -7.95 -6.72 16.58
CA PRO A 103 -6.95 -5.99 17.36
C PRO A 103 -5.51 -6.41 17.08
N ARG A 104 -5.26 -7.70 16.87
CA ARG A 104 -3.92 -8.19 16.58
C ARG A 104 -3.40 -7.65 15.26
N VAL A 105 -4.27 -7.59 14.27
CA VAL A 105 -3.93 -7.06 12.94
C VAL A 105 -3.61 -5.55 13.03
N ILE A 106 -4.46 -4.80 13.71
CA ILE A 106 -4.25 -3.36 13.87
C ILE A 106 -2.99 -3.08 14.68
N ARG A 107 -2.64 -3.91 15.64
CA ARG A 107 -1.39 -3.75 16.38
C ARG A 107 -0.19 -3.81 15.43
N ASP A 108 -0.18 -4.77 14.51
CA ASP A 108 0.89 -4.88 13.51
C ASP A 108 0.93 -3.64 12.62
N LEU A 109 -0.24 -3.14 12.24
CA LEU A 109 -0.32 -1.95 11.41
C LEU A 109 0.16 -0.70 12.14
N VAL A 110 -0.07 -0.62 13.45
CA VAL A 110 0.44 0.48 14.28
C VAL A 110 1.97 0.49 14.24
N PHE A 111 2.62 -0.67 14.39
CA PHE A 111 4.08 -0.74 14.28
C PHE A 111 4.56 -0.25 12.93
N LEU A 112 3.88 -0.66 11.85
CA LEU A 112 4.22 -0.18 10.51
C LEU A 112 4.04 1.34 10.40
N SER A 113 2.98 1.87 10.97
CA SER A 113 2.66 3.30 10.90
C SER A 113 3.65 4.17 11.67
N GLU A 114 4.34 3.61 12.64
CA GLU A 114 5.39 4.34 13.36
C GLU A 114 6.53 4.72 12.43
N GLN A 115 6.75 3.95 11.38
CA GLN A 115 7.76 4.22 10.38
C GLN A 115 7.18 4.89 9.14
N ARG A 116 6.02 4.41 8.67
CA ARG A 116 5.33 4.98 7.50
C ARG A 116 4.22 5.90 7.98
N LYS A 117 4.55 7.20 8.07
CA LYS A 117 3.67 8.20 8.67
C LYS A 117 2.41 8.49 7.87
N ASN A 118 2.34 8.02 6.63
CA ASN A 118 1.15 8.16 5.79
C ASN A 118 0.16 7.00 5.95
N ILE A 119 0.33 6.16 6.97
CA ILE A 119 -0.63 5.10 7.31
C ILE A 119 -1.25 5.41 8.67
N VAL A 120 -2.57 5.46 8.72
CA VAL A 120 -3.34 5.68 9.95
C VAL A 120 -4.17 4.44 10.22
N PRO A 121 -3.80 3.62 11.22
CA PRO A 121 -4.57 2.44 11.56
C PRO A 121 -5.81 2.81 12.38
N LEU A 122 -6.94 2.19 12.06
CA LEU A 122 -8.19 2.38 12.79
C LEU A 122 -8.81 1.01 13.09
N LEU A 123 -8.99 0.72 14.38
CA LEU A 123 -9.68 -0.49 14.81
C LEU A 123 -11.18 -0.26 14.69
N ALA A 124 -11.78 -0.84 13.68
CA ALA A 124 -13.21 -0.69 13.42
C ALA A 124 -13.70 -1.77 12.46
N ASP A 125 -15.00 -1.99 12.45
CA ASP A 125 -15.64 -2.91 11.52
C ASP A 125 -16.05 -2.14 10.28
N ALA A 126 -15.58 -2.58 9.11
CA ALA A 126 -15.91 -1.93 7.84
C ALA A 126 -17.41 -1.91 7.56
N ASN A 127 -18.16 -2.87 8.13
CA ASN A 127 -19.62 -2.94 7.98
C ASN A 127 -20.35 -1.89 8.82
N HIS A 128 -19.64 -1.19 9.69
CA HIS A 128 -20.20 -0.16 10.55
C HIS A 128 -19.51 1.19 10.28
N PRO A 129 -19.86 1.84 9.15
CA PRO A 129 -19.21 3.10 8.77
C PRO A 129 -19.28 4.18 9.84
N GLU A 130 -20.30 4.16 10.68
CA GLU A 130 -20.46 5.13 11.77
C GLU A 130 -19.30 5.10 12.75
N GLU A 131 -18.53 3.98 12.79
CA GLU A 131 -17.40 3.87 13.70
C GLU A 131 -16.16 4.62 13.23
N TYR A 132 -16.06 4.92 11.93
CA TYR A 132 -14.82 5.48 11.41
C TYR A 132 -14.99 6.66 10.44
N LEU A 133 -16.17 6.87 9.86
CA LEU A 133 -16.34 7.90 8.82
C LEU A 133 -16.02 9.30 9.31
N GLU A 134 -16.27 9.59 10.58
CA GLU A 134 -15.95 10.92 11.12
C GLU A 134 -14.46 11.21 11.13
N ARG A 135 -13.63 10.15 11.23
CA ARG A 135 -12.17 10.27 11.25
C ARG A 135 -11.58 10.33 9.87
N VAL A 136 -12.31 9.82 8.87
CA VAL A 136 -11.84 9.78 7.49
C VAL A 136 -12.36 11.00 6.76
N SER A 137 -11.46 11.86 6.31
CA SER A 137 -11.82 13.09 5.64
C SER A 137 -11.35 13.04 4.19
N GLY A 138 -12.29 13.18 3.26
CA GLY A 138 -11.99 13.41 1.87
C GLY A 138 -11.21 12.28 1.17
N ALA A 139 -11.63 11.03 1.34
CA ALA A 139 -10.99 9.93 0.65
C ALA A 139 -11.20 10.04 -0.86
N ASP A 140 -10.11 9.93 -1.61
CA ASP A 140 -10.15 9.93 -3.08
C ASP A 140 -10.49 8.55 -3.61
N ILE A 141 -10.08 7.49 -2.88
CA ILE A 141 -10.23 6.11 -3.29
C ILE A 141 -10.67 5.27 -2.11
N VAL A 142 -11.58 4.34 -2.35
CA VAL A 142 -11.92 3.29 -1.39
C VAL A 142 -11.39 1.98 -1.96
N TYR A 143 -10.49 1.34 -1.21
CA TYR A 143 -9.94 0.03 -1.54
C TYR A 143 -10.49 -0.98 -0.55
N GLN A 144 -11.04 -2.07 -1.05
CA GLN A 144 -11.67 -3.08 -0.21
C GLN A 144 -11.04 -4.43 -0.45
N ASP A 145 -10.58 -5.06 0.63
CA ASP A 145 -10.01 -6.40 0.61
C ASP A 145 -10.49 -7.14 1.86
N ILE A 146 -11.80 -7.35 1.93
CA ILE A 146 -12.43 -7.97 3.09
C ILE A 146 -12.65 -9.44 2.80
N ALA A 147 -12.18 -10.29 3.72
CA ALA A 147 -12.47 -11.71 3.68
C ALA A 147 -13.95 -11.93 4.02
N GLN A 148 -14.60 -12.79 3.25
CA GLN A 148 -15.99 -13.15 3.53
C GLN A 148 -16.06 -14.42 4.36
#